data_b55c181eca5b6448e5451cbb7efd64d1
#
_entry.id   b55c181eca5b6448e5451cbb7efd64d1
#
_cell.length_a   1.000
_cell.length_b   1.000
_cell.length_c   1.000
_cell.angle_alpha   90.00
_cell.angle_beta   90.00
_cell.angle_gamma   90.00
#
_symmetry.space_group_name_H-M   'P 1'
#
loop_
_entity.id
_entity.type
_entity.pdbx_description
1 polymer ?
#
loop_
_entity_poly.entity_id
_entity_poly.type
_entity_poly.pdbx_seq_one_letter_code
_entity_poly.pdbx_strand_id
1 'polypeptide(L)'
;MNSYRAPLAEMQFVMMELAGLEGIAALPGFEEAAPDTVAVILDEAARFAAEVLDPLNRVGDREGARLAADGRVTTPSGFRDAYRQFCELGWNGLSKNPHFGGG
;
A
#
# COMPACT_ATOMS: atom_id res chain seq x y z
N MET A 1 15.06 -0.50 17.01
CA MET A 1 14.58 0.44 16.01
C MET A 1 14.45 -0.25 14.67
N ASN A 2 13.33 -0.30 14.16
CA ASN A 2 13.13 -0.92 12.89
C ASN A 2 13.08 0.12 11.79
N SER A 3 13.52 -0.22 10.62
CA SER A 3 13.54 0.71 9.52
C SER A 3 13.30 -0.06 8.23
N TYR A 4 12.05 -0.42 8.04
CA TYR A 4 11.65 -1.08 6.81
C TYR A 4 11.94 -0.16 5.63
N ARG A 5 12.48 -0.73 4.57
CA ARG A 5 12.69 -0.06 3.30
C ARG A 5 12.17 -0.94 2.18
N ALA A 6 11.21 -0.41 1.44
CA ALA A 6 10.72 -1.14 0.27
C ALA A 6 11.83 -1.23 -0.78
N PRO A 7 11.99 -2.40 -1.43
CA PRO A 7 13.05 -2.57 -2.45
C PRO A 7 12.61 -1.96 -3.78
N LEU A 8 12.56 -0.62 -3.84
CA LEU A 8 11.99 0.09 -4.98
C LEU A 8 12.75 -0.15 -6.28
N ALA A 9 14.08 -0.22 -6.21
CA ALA A 9 14.87 -0.45 -7.42
C ALA A 9 14.54 -1.81 -8.03
N GLU A 10 14.39 -2.83 -7.20
CA GLU A 10 14.03 -4.17 -7.67
C GLU A 10 12.59 -4.21 -8.19
N MET A 11 11.68 -3.54 -7.51
CA MET A 11 10.28 -3.47 -7.94
C MET A 11 10.17 -2.80 -9.30
N GLN A 12 10.87 -1.69 -9.49
CA GLN A 12 10.87 -0.98 -10.76
C GLN A 12 11.50 -1.82 -11.86
N PHE A 13 12.58 -2.52 -11.55
CA PHE A 13 13.22 -3.40 -12.52
C PHE A 13 12.26 -4.48 -13.00
N VAL A 14 11.55 -5.12 -12.07
CA VAL A 14 10.60 -6.16 -12.42
C VAL A 14 9.46 -5.61 -13.27
N MET A 15 8.95 -4.44 -12.92
CA MET A 15 7.86 -3.82 -13.67
C MET A 15 8.29 -3.43 -15.09
N MET A 16 9.47 -2.83 -15.22
CA MET A 16 9.95 -2.32 -16.52
C MET A 16 10.47 -3.44 -17.41
N GLU A 17 11.32 -4.31 -16.86
CA GLU A 17 12.05 -5.28 -17.68
C GLU A 17 11.33 -6.61 -17.83
N LEU A 18 10.61 -7.06 -16.83
CA LEU A 18 9.94 -8.35 -16.87
C LEU A 18 8.46 -8.22 -17.24
N ALA A 19 7.75 -7.29 -16.61
CA ALA A 19 6.33 -7.10 -16.88
C ALA A 19 6.06 -6.23 -18.10
N GLY A 20 7.05 -5.45 -18.56
CA GLY A 20 6.89 -4.61 -19.74
C GLY A 20 5.94 -3.44 -19.51
N LEU A 21 6.16 -2.69 -18.44
CA LEU A 21 5.27 -1.60 -18.04
C LEU A 21 5.00 -0.59 -19.15
N GLU A 22 6.00 -0.27 -19.97
CA GLU A 22 5.80 0.67 -21.08
C GLU A 22 4.79 0.15 -22.08
N GLY A 23 4.80 -1.17 -22.35
CA GLY A 23 3.82 -1.78 -23.23
C GLY A 23 2.42 -1.76 -22.63
N ILE A 24 2.33 -1.94 -21.32
CA ILE A 24 1.04 -1.88 -20.62
C ILE A 24 0.49 -0.47 -20.68
N ALA A 25 1.31 0.54 -20.43
CA ALA A 25 0.89 1.94 -20.46
C ALA A 25 0.42 2.38 -21.85
N ALA A 26 0.87 1.70 -22.89
CA ALA A 26 0.46 2.00 -24.26
C ALA A 26 -0.92 1.41 -24.61
N LEU A 27 -1.47 0.54 -23.76
CA LEU A 27 -2.77 -0.05 -24.02
C LEU A 27 -3.90 0.96 -23.69
N PRO A 28 -4.98 0.95 -24.48
CA PRO A 28 -6.12 1.82 -24.18
C PRO A 28 -6.67 1.58 -22.79
N GLY A 29 -6.84 2.66 -22.03
CA GLY A 29 -7.35 2.58 -20.66
C GLY A 29 -6.29 2.42 -19.60
N PHE A 30 -5.01 2.27 -19.98
CA PHE A 30 -3.92 2.08 -19.04
C PHE A 30 -2.88 3.21 -19.09
N GLU A 31 -3.27 4.37 -19.62
CA GLU A 31 -2.38 5.51 -19.77
C GLU A 31 -1.80 5.99 -18.44
N GLU A 32 -2.55 5.80 -17.36
CA GLU A 32 -2.12 6.20 -16.03
C GLU A 32 -0.99 5.33 -15.48
N ALA A 33 -0.72 4.19 -16.11
CA ALA A 33 0.36 3.29 -15.70
C ALA A 33 1.71 3.66 -16.30
N ALA A 34 1.90 4.92 -16.68
CA ALA A 34 3.18 5.39 -17.22
C ALA A 34 4.30 5.20 -16.19
N PRO A 35 5.52 4.87 -16.64
CA PRO A 35 6.63 4.57 -15.72
C PRO A 35 6.92 5.67 -14.71
N ASP A 36 6.86 6.94 -15.08
CA ASP A 36 7.10 8.04 -14.13
C ASP A 36 5.99 8.15 -13.10
N THR A 37 4.75 7.94 -13.49
CA THR A 37 3.62 7.93 -12.55
C THR A 37 3.75 6.77 -11.57
N VAL A 38 4.10 5.59 -12.08
CA VAL A 38 4.28 4.40 -11.24
C VAL A 38 5.42 4.63 -10.25
N ALA A 39 6.49 5.29 -10.66
CA ALA A 39 7.61 5.59 -9.76
C ALA A 39 7.16 6.46 -8.59
N VAL A 40 6.34 7.48 -8.84
CA VAL A 40 5.80 8.34 -7.79
C VAL A 40 4.91 7.54 -6.84
N ILE A 41 4.04 6.69 -7.39
CA ILE A 41 3.15 5.85 -6.58
C ILE A 41 3.98 4.93 -5.67
N LEU A 42 5.02 4.31 -6.21
CA LEU A 42 5.89 3.44 -5.43
C LEU A 42 6.61 4.19 -4.32
N ASP A 43 7.08 5.40 -4.58
CA ASP A 43 7.73 6.23 -3.57
C ASP A 43 6.76 6.55 -2.43
N GLU A 44 5.54 6.93 -2.75
CA GLU A 44 4.53 7.23 -1.74
C GLU A 44 4.14 5.99 -0.95
N ALA A 45 3.98 4.86 -1.62
CA ALA A 45 3.67 3.60 -0.95
C ALA A 45 4.81 3.20 0.00
N ALA A 46 6.05 3.36 -0.44
CA ALA A 46 7.21 3.06 0.40
C ALA A 46 7.24 3.94 1.65
N ARG A 47 6.91 5.22 1.49
CA ARG A 47 6.87 6.14 2.62
C ARG A 47 5.78 5.74 3.61
N PHE A 48 4.59 5.43 3.12
CA PHE A 48 3.49 5.00 3.98
C PHE A 48 3.86 3.72 4.73
N ALA A 49 4.45 2.77 4.03
CA ALA A 49 4.87 1.50 4.64
C ALA A 49 5.90 1.73 5.74
N ALA A 50 6.88 2.59 5.50
CA ALA A 50 7.97 2.82 6.45
C ALA A 50 7.53 3.67 7.63
N GLU A 51 6.69 4.68 7.41
CA GLU A 51 6.36 5.65 8.45
C GLU A 51 5.10 5.29 9.23
N VAL A 52 4.15 4.63 8.60
CA VAL A 52 2.86 4.31 9.23
C VAL A 52 2.76 2.84 9.59
N LEU A 53 3.06 1.94 8.66
CA LEU A 53 2.85 0.51 8.88
C LEU A 53 3.97 -0.16 9.68
N ASP A 54 5.21 0.15 9.36
CA ASP A 54 6.35 -0.50 10.00
C ASP A 54 6.34 -0.35 11.53
N PRO A 55 6.11 0.85 12.10
CA PRO A 55 6.04 0.99 13.55
C PRO A 55 4.97 0.12 14.19
N LEU A 56 3.90 -0.19 13.46
CA LEU A 56 2.78 -0.97 13.99
C LEU A 56 3.04 -2.47 14.01
N ASN A 57 4.03 -2.93 13.25
CA ASN A 57 4.34 -4.35 13.22
C ASN A 57 4.68 -4.87 14.61
N ARG A 58 5.52 -4.14 15.32
CA ARG A 58 5.93 -4.53 16.67
C ARG A 58 4.80 -4.36 17.68
N VAL A 59 4.01 -3.30 17.53
CA VAL A 59 2.84 -3.07 18.38
C VAL A 59 1.86 -4.23 18.24
N GLY A 60 1.58 -4.63 17.00
CA GLY A 60 0.67 -5.74 16.74
C GLY A 60 1.16 -7.05 17.32
N ASP A 61 2.46 -7.30 17.24
CA ASP A 61 3.04 -8.52 17.78
C ASP A 61 2.92 -8.56 19.32
N ARG A 62 3.14 -7.43 19.98
CA ARG A 62 3.07 -7.38 21.44
C ARG A 62 1.65 -7.41 21.97
N GLU A 63 0.75 -6.67 21.36
CA GLU A 63 -0.62 -6.51 21.88
C GLU A 63 -1.57 -7.58 21.38
N GLY A 64 -1.47 -7.93 20.11
CA GLY A 64 -2.42 -8.85 19.49
C GLY A 64 -3.82 -8.27 19.41
N ALA A 65 -4.68 -8.97 18.71
CA ALA A 65 -6.10 -8.66 18.68
C ALA A 65 -6.79 -9.36 19.86
N ARG A 66 -7.81 -8.74 20.40
CA ARG A 66 -8.52 -9.27 21.58
C ARG A 66 -10.00 -9.49 21.28
N LEU A 67 -10.49 -10.65 21.68
CA LEU A 67 -11.89 -10.98 21.55
C LEU A 67 -12.56 -10.78 22.91
N ALA A 68 -13.55 -9.90 22.97
CA ALA A 68 -14.32 -9.68 24.18
C ALA A 68 -15.43 -10.72 24.32
N ALA A 69 -16.00 -10.82 25.54
CA ALA A 69 -17.05 -11.78 25.82
C ALA A 69 -18.31 -11.55 24.97
N ASP A 70 -18.54 -10.30 24.55
CA ASP A 70 -19.70 -9.95 23.71
C ASP A 70 -19.46 -10.17 22.22
N GLY A 71 -18.32 -10.75 21.87
CA GLY A 71 -17.97 -11.03 20.48
C GLY A 71 -17.26 -9.89 19.75
N ARG A 72 -17.03 -8.76 20.40
CA ARG A 72 -16.30 -7.65 19.79
C ARG A 72 -14.81 -7.95 19.73
N VAL A 73 -14.18 -7.48 18.67
CA VAL A 73 -12.72 -7.61 18.49
C VAL A 73 -12.09 -6.24 18.59
N THR A 74 -11.04 -6.15 19.42
CA THR A 74 -10.23 -4.94 19.53
C THR A 74 -8.90 -5.20 18.87
N THR A 75 -8.57 -4.38 17.88
CA THR A 75 -7.28 -4.48 17.18
C THR A 75 -6.18 -3.79 17.99
N PRO A 76 -4.90 -4.08 17.71
CA PRO A 76 -3.81 -3.42 18.43
C PRO A 76 -3.83 -1.90 18.24
N SER A 77 -3.20 -1.20 19.17
CA SER A 77 -3.12 0.27 19.15
C SER A 77 -2.58 0.77 17.82
N GLY A 78 -3.23 1.76 17.25
CA GLY A 78 -2.80 2.40 16.01
C GLY A 78 -3.27 1.73 14.74
N PHE A 79 -3.74 0.48 14.79
CA PHE A 79 -4.18 -0.24 13.59
C PHE A 79 -5.38 0.43 12.93
N ARG A 80 -6.35 0.82 13.74
CA ARG A 80 -7.57 1.45 13.21
C ARG A 80 -7.25 2.76 12.51
N ASP A 81 -6.39 3.56 13.10
CA ASP A 81 -6.00 4.84 12.51
C ASP A 81 -5.18 4.63 11.22
N ALA A 82 -4.26 3.67 11.23
CA ALA A 82 -3.48 3.36 10.04
C ALA A 82 -4.37 2.87 8.90
N TYR A 83 -5.37 2.05 9.20
CA TYR A 83 -6.31 1.58 8.17
C TYR A 83 -7.13 2.72 7.61
N ARG A 84 -7.57 3.65 8.47
CA ARG A 84 -8.28 4.83 8.01
C ARG A 84 -7.43 5.66 7.05
N GLN A 85 -6.16 5.88 7.41
CA GLN A 85 -5.24 6.58 6.53
C GLN A 85 -5.05 5.85 5.20
N PHE A 86 -4.92 4.54 5.25
CA PHE A 86 -4.78 3.71 4.06
C PHE A 86 -5.96 3.92 3.11
N CYS A 87 -7.17 3.93 3.64
CA CYS A 87 -8.38 4.15 2.85
C CYS A 87 -8.47 5.57 2.34
N GLU A 88 -8.18 6.57 3.18
CA GLU A 88 -8.24 7.98 2.80
C GLU A 88 -7.26 8.32 1.68
N LEU A 89 -6.11 7.65 1.66
CA LEU A 89 -5.10 7.84 0.61
C LEU A 89 -5.42 7.05 -0.67
N GLY A 90 -6.45 6.23 -0.63
CA GLY A 90 -6.91 5.50 -1.81
C GLY A 90 -6.21 4.19 -2.08
N TRP A 91 -5.33 3.72 -1.19
CA TRP A 91 -4.57 2.49 -1.44
C TRP A 91 -5.46 1.26 -1.66
N ASN A 92 -6.58 1.21 -0.93
CA ASN A 92 -7.49 0.08 -1.03
C ASN A 92 -8.21 0.00 -2.38
N GLY A 93 -8.23 1.11 -3.13
CA GLY A 93 -8.88 1.15 -4.44
C GLY A 93 -7.93 1.25 -5.61
N LEU A 94 -6.62 1.17 -5.39
CA LEU A 94 -5.62 1.44 -6.42
C LEU A 94 -5.82 0.60 -7.69
N SER A 95 -6.19 -0.66 -7.55
CA SER A 95 -6.37 -1.57 -8.69
C SER A 95 -7.81 -1.64 -9.18
N LYS A 96 -8.69 -0.80 -8.67
CA LYS A 96 -10.11 -0.85 -9.00
C LYS A 96 -10.44 0.14 -10.10
N ASN A 97 -11.55 -0.13 -10.79
CA ASN A 97 -11.99 0.70 -11.89
C ASN A 97 -12.36 2.10 -11.40
N PRO A 98 -11.76 3.17 -11.97
CA PRO A 98 -12.09 4.54 -11.56
C PRO A 98 -13.57 4.90 -11.72
N HIS A 99 -14.26 4.25 -12.66
CA HIS A 99 -15.69 4.49 -12.86
C HIS A 99 -16.50 4.19 -11.59
N PHE A 100 -15.99 3.28 -10.74
CA PHE A 100 -16.64 2.89 -9.50
C PHE A 100 -15.89 3.39 -8.27
N GLY A 101 -15.11 4.44 -8.43
CA GLY A 101 -14.40 5.05 -7.31
C GLY A 101 -12.99 4.54 -7.07
N GLY A 102 -12.45 3.78 -7.98
CA GLY A 102 -11.06 3.34 -7.90
C GLY A 102 -10.07 4.42 -8.29
N GLY A 103 -8.79 4.14 -8.12
CA GLY A 103 -7.73 5.09 -8.42
C GLY A 103 -6.95 4.76 -9.67
#